data_6ff9ebbae4a55b07ce4e03a9048c8ee0
#
_entry.id   6ff9ebbae4a55b07ce4e03a9048c8ee0
#
_cell.length_a   1.000
_cell.length_b   1.000
_cell.length_c   1.000
_cell.angle_alpha   90.00
_cell.angle_beta   90.00
_cell.angle_gamma   90.00
#
_symmetry.space_group_name_H-M   'P 1'
#
loop_
_entity.id
_entity.type
_entity.pdbx_description
1 polymer ?
#
loop_
_entity_poly.entity_id
_entity_poly.type
_entity_poly.pdbx_seq_one_letter_code
_entity_poly.pdbx_strand_id
1 'polypeptide(L)'
;MTKKRFTLIARVSTDNRRAIKNALEELFAKRSITSTDEGFLVEVTMHGDSARELNRSLLSALRRAERKTRLRSEWKSGGTTERFFDYVLKGSRKA
;
A
#
# COMPACT_ATOMS: atom_id res chain seq x y z
N MET A 1 15.83 -13.36 -12.35
CA MET A 1 14.51 -13.36 -12.04
C MET A 1 13.89 -12.08 -12.31
N THR A 2 12.80 -12.09 -12.92
CA THR A 2 12.12 -10.89 -13.33
C THR A 2 11.06 -10.55 -12.31
N LYS A 3 11.08 -9.34 -11.83
CA LYS A 3 10.05 -8.91 -10.91
C LYS A 3 8.85 -8.44 -11.68
N LYS A 4 7.68 -8.63 -11.10
CA LYS A 4 6.45 -8.19 -11.72
C LYS A 4 6.21 -6.72 -11.44
N ARG A 5 5.52 -6.08 -12.35
CA ARG A 5 5.15 -4.70 -12.19
C ARG A 5 3.71 -4.63 -11.68
N PHE A 6 3.51 -3.91 -10.60
CA PHE A 6 2.19 -3.78 -10.01
C PHE A 6 1.78 -2.31 -9.96
N THR A 7 0.52 -2.06 -10.25
CA THR A 7 -0.05 -0.75 -10.01
C THR A 7 -0.72 -0.81 -8.64
N LEU A 8 -0.31 0.07 -7.74
CA LEU A 8 -0.84 0.09 -6.39
C LEU A 8 -1.79 1.25 -6.20
N ILE A 9 -2.94 0.96 -5.62
CA ILE A 9 -3.83 1.98 -5.11
C ILE A 9 -4.02 1.63 -3.64
N ALA A 10 -3.53 2.49 -2.75
CA ALA A 10 -3.54 2.20 -1.32
C ALA A 10 -4.21 3.32 -0.55
N ARG A 11 -5.10 2.94 0.36
CA ARG A 11 -5.70 3.89 1.30
C ARG A 11 -5.12 3.62 2.65
N VAL A 12 -4.55 4.64 3.25
CA VAL A 12 -3.87 4.54 4.53
C VAL A 12 -4.65 5.34 5.55
N SER A 13 -5.08 4.67 6.62
CA SER A 13 -5.81 5.33 7.70
C SER A 13 -4.91 5.43 8.92
N THR A 14 -4.82 6.62 9.49
CA THR A 14 -3.92 6.83 10.61
C THR A 14 -4.41 7.98 11.48
N ASP A 15 -4.08 7.90 12.78
CA ASP A 15 -4.32 8.99 13.69
C ASP A 15 -3.09 9.88 13.82
N ASN A 16 -1.97 9.49 13.23
CA ASN A 16 -0.75 10.28 13.31
C ASN A 16 -0.29 10.65 11.91
N ARG A 17 -0.91 11.69 11.37
CA ARG A 17 -0.66 12.07 9.99
C ARG A 17 0.77 12.45 9.73
N ARG A 18 1.42 13.13 10.66
CA ARG A 18 2.78 13.56 10.45
C ARG A 18 3.73 12.38 10.28
N ALA A 19 3.63 11.41 11.18
CA ALA A 19 4.52 10.25 11.12
C ALA A 19 4.29 9.46 9.84
N ILE A 20 3.03 9.27 9.47
CA ILE A 20 2.71 8.49 8.28
C ILE A 20 3.06 9.26 7.02
N LYS A 21 2.84 10.56 7.00
CA LYS A 21 3.23 11.36 5.84
C LYS A 21 4.73 11.25 5.60
N ASN A 22 5.52 11.36 6.66
CA ASN A 22 6.97 11.24 6.53
C ASN A 22 7.37 9.86 6.02
N ALA A 23 6.74 8.81 6.54
CA ALA A 23 7.04 7.47 6.09
C ALA A 23 6.70 7.28 4.61
N LEU A 24 5.55 7.80 4.19
CA LEU A 24 5.14 7.67 2.80
C LEU A 24 6.07 8.44 1.87
N GLU A 25 6.52 9.62 2.31
CA GLU A 25 7.40 10.43 1.47
C GLU A 25 8.79 9.84 1.35
N GLU A 26 9.16 8.96 2.27
CA GLU A 26 10.42 8.24 2.12
C GLU A 26 10.29 7.10 1.13
N LEU A 27 9.07 6.59 0.95
CA LEU A 27 8.85 5.45 0.07
C LEU A 27 8.42 5.88 -1.33
N PHE A 28 7.69 6.97 -1.45
CA PHE A 28 7.07 7.37 -2.70
C PHE A 28 7.23 8.85 -2.96
N ALA A 29 7.13 9.23 -4.22
CA ALA A 29 7.15 10.65 -4.57
C ALA A 29 5.92 11.35 -4.00
N LYS A 30 6.08 12.61 -3.62
CA LYS A 30 4.98 13.36 -3.03
C LYS A 30 3.76 13.42 -3.93
N ARG A 31 3.96 13.48 -5.22
CA ARG A 31 2.83 13.57 -6.14
C ARG A 31 2.00 12.29 -6.18
N SER A 32 2.53 11.20 -5.66
CA SER A 32 1.78 9.95 -5.59
C SER A 32 0.92 9.87 -4.34
N ILE A 33 1.04 10.82 -3.44
CA ILE A 33 0.40 10.79 -2.14
C ILE A 33 -0.61 11.92 -2.05
N THR A 34 -1.86 11.57 -1.74
CA THR A 34 -2.94 12.56 -1.61
C THR A 34 -3.53 12.46 -0.21
N SER A 35 -3.76 13.60 0.43
CA SER A 35 -4.41 13.61 1.75
C SER A 35 -5.88 13.28 1.63
N THR A 36 -6.37 12.48 2.57
CA THR A 36 -7.79 12.18 2.66
C THR A 36 -8.26 12.46 4.09
N ASP A 37 -9.55 12.32 4.33
CA ASP A 37 -10.09 12.58 5.67
C ASP A 37 -9.49 11.64 6.70
N GLU A 38 -9.24 10.39 6.32
CA GLU A 38 -8.75 9.40 7.27
C GLU A 38 -7.25 9.23 7.26
N GLY A 39 -6.59 9.79 6.28
CA GLY A 39 -5.16 9.62 6.15
C GLY A 39 -4.67 10.00 4.77
N PHE A 40 -4.30 9.02 3.97
CA PHE A 40 -3.71 9.29 2.67
C PHE A 40 -4.14 8.27 1.62
N LEU A 41 -4.11 8.68 0.37
CA LEU A 41 -4.31 7.81 -0.77
C LEU A 41 -2.99 7.80 -1.55
N VAL A 42 -2.50 6.62 -1.89
CA VAL A 42 -1.26 6.48 -2.64
C VAL A 42 -1.56 5.74 -3.94
N GLU A 43 -1.10 6.30 -5.06
CA GLU A 43 -1.24 5.65 -6.35
C GLU A 43 0.13 5.65 -7.00
N VAL A 44 0.67 4.46 -7.24
CA VAL A 44 2.04 4.34 -7.69
C VAL A 44 2.26 2.98 -8.35
N THR A 45 3.31 2.88 -9.14
CA THR A 45 3.72 1.60 -9.73
C THR A 45 4.92 1.09 -8.95
N MET A 46 4.87 -0.19 -8.60
CA MET A 46 5.96 -0.82 -7.86
C MET A 46 6.32 -2.15 -8.51
N HIS A 47 7.51 -2.61 -8.27
CA HIS A 47 7.98 -3.88 -8.79
C HIS A 47 8.35 -4.81 -7.63
N GLY A 48 7.99 -6.07 -7.75
CA GLY A 48 8.30 -7.04 -6.71
C GLY A 48 7.92 -8.44 -7.13
N ASP A 49 8.13 -9.39 -6.23
CA ASP A 49 7.87 -10.78 -6.52
C ASP A 49 6.39 -11.12 -6.46
N SER A 50 5.67 -10.51 -5.55
CA SER A 50 4.24 -10.76 -5.43
C SER A 50 3.58 -9.59 -4.73
N ALA A 51 2.28 -9.46 -4.95
CA ALA A 51 1.51 -8.41 -4.29
C ALA A 51 1.54 -8.58 -2.78
N ARG A 52 1.47 -9.82 -2.32
CA ARG A 52 1.47 -10.10 -0.89
C ARG A 52 2.75 -9.64 -0.23
N GLU A 53 3.90 -9.91 -0.86
CA GLU A 53 5.17 -9.47 -0.31
C GLU A 53 5.29 -7.96 -0.29
N LEU A 54 4.89 -7.33 -1.38
CA LEU A 54 4.94 -5.88 -1.45
C LEU A 54 4.02 -5.25 -0.42
N ASN A 55 2.83 -5.81 -0.25
CA ASN A 55 1.87 -5.27 0.69
C ASN A 55 2.37 -5.41 2.12
N ARG A 56 2.96 -6.56 2.43
CA ARG A 56 3.50 -6.79 3.77
C ARG A 56 4.63 -5.81 4.08
N SER A 57 5.51 -5.59 3.12
CA SER A 57 6.61 -4.65 3.30
C SER A 57 6.11 -3.24 3.51
N LEU A 58 5.10 -2.84 2.73
CA LEU A 58 4.53 -1.52 2.86
C LEU A 58 3.88 -1.34 4.23
N LEU A 59 3.07 -2.30 4.64
CA LEU A 59 2.41 -2.20 5.93
C LEU A 59 3.42 -2.19 7.07
N SER A 60 4.48 -2.99 6.98
CA SER A 60 5.50 -2.99 8.01
C SER A 60 6.17 -1.64 8.13
N ALA A 61 6.47 -1.01 7.01
CA ALA A 61 7.09 0.31 7.03
C ALA A 61 6.16 1.33 7.68
N LEU A 62 4.88 1.28 7.34
CA LEU A 62 3.92 2.22 7.91
C LEU A 62 3.73 2.00 9.41
N ARG A 63 3.65 0.75 9.83
CA ARG A 63 3.44 0.45 11.24
C ARG A 63 4.66 0.67 12.09
N ARG A 64 5.82 0.77 11.45
CA ARG A 64 7.01 1.17 12.17
C ARG A 64 6.90 2.63 12.58
N ALA A 65 6.23 3.44 11.77
CA ALA A 65 6.01 4.84 12.09
C ALA A 65 4.82 5.02 13.03
N GLU A 66 3.77 4.24 12.82
CA GLU A 66 2.58 4.32 13.67
C GLU A 66 1.91 2.94 13.72
N ARG A 67 1.94 2.31 14.87
CA ARG A 67 1.53 0.91 15.02
C ARG A 67 0.09 0.64 14.65
N LYS A 68 -0.80 1.60 14.81
CA LYS A 68 -2.21 1.37 14.56
C LYS A 68 -2.65 1.72 13.15
N THR A 69 -1.69 2.02 12.29
CA THR A 69 -2.02 2.36 10.92
C THR A 69 -2.71 1.19 10.21
N ARG A 70 -3.74 1.52 9.46
CA ARG A 70 -4.48 0.53 8.68
C ARG A 70 -4.23 0.77 7.21
N LEU A 71 -4.14 -0.31 6.46
CA LEU A 71 -3.84 -0.22 5.03
C LEU A 71 -4.83 -1.04 4.24
N ARG A 72 -5.52 -0.39 3.28
CA ARG A 72 -6.33 -1.07 2.30
C ARG A 72 -5.66 -0.87 0.98
N SER A 73 -5.44 -1.93 0.24
CA SER A 73 -4.68 -1.80 -0.99
C SER A 73 -5.22 -2.67 -2.10
N GLU A 74 -4.99 -2.22 -3.32
CA GLU A 74 -5.26 -2.99 -4.52
C GLU A 74 -3.99 -3.03 -5.32
N TRP A 75 -3.59 -4.23 -5.71
CA TRP A 75 -2.38 -4.44 -6.50
C TRP A 75 -2.80 -5.09 -7.80
N LYS A 76 -2.53 -4.41 -8.92
CA LYS A 76 -2.92 -4.91 -10.24
C LYS A 76 -1.70 -5.26 -11.04
N SER A 77 -1.73 -6.43 -11.66
CA SER A 77 -0.63 -6.86 -12.53
C SER A 77 -1.19 -7.83 -13.56
N GLY A 78 -1.02 -7.51 -14.82
CA GLY A 78 -1.36 -8.44 -15.89
C GLY A 78 -2.80 -8.93 -15.87
N GLY A 79 -3.74 -8.06 -15.58
CA GLY A 79 -5.15 -8.45 -15.57
C GLY A 79 -5.61 -9.05 -14.25
N THR A 80 -4.73 -9.21 -13.30
CA THR A 80 -5.08 -9.76 -11.99
C THR A 80 -5.07 -8.64 -10.97
N THR A 81 -6.08 -8.62 -10.10
CA THR A 81 -6.15 -7.64 -9.02
C THR A 81 -6.24 -8.38 -7.70
N GLU A 82 -5.37 -8.03 -6.77
CA GLU A 82 -5.42 -8.59 -5.43
C GLU A 82 -5.65 -7.45 -4.45
N ARG A 83 -6.59 -7.67 -3.55
CA ARG A 83 -6.95 -6.67 -2.56
C ARG A 83 -6.61 -7.16 -1.17
N PHE A 84 -6.07 -6.25 -0.37
CA PHE A 84 -5.69 -6.59 0.98
C PHE A 84 -6.26 -5.59 1.95
N PHE A 85 -6.58 -6.06 3.15
CA PHE A 85 -6.89 -5.21 4.26
C PHE A 85 -5.77 -5.49 5.24
N ASP A 86 -4.92 -4.52 5.43
CA ASP A 86 -3.63 -4.72 6.08
C ASP A 86 -2.86 -5.71 5.19
N TYR A 87 -2.35 -6.81 5.70
CA TYR A 87 -1.70 -7.73 4.79
C TYR A 87 -2.48 -9.02 4.61
N VAL A 88 -3.73 -9.02 5.00
CA VAL A 88 -4.59 -10.17 4.81
C VAL A 88 -5.27 -10.02 3.45
N LEU A 89 -5.16 -11.06 2.63
CA LEU A 89 -5.79 -11.06 1.33
C LEU A 89 -7.30 -11.06 1.54
N LYS A 90 -7.99 -10.11 0.92
CA LYS A 90 -9.37 -9.96 1.20
C LYS A 90 -10.19 -10.10 -0.05
N GLY A 91 -11.17 -10.99 -0.01
CA GLY A 91 -12.13 -11.13 -1.09
C GLY A 91 -11.56 -11.51 -2.40
N SER A 92 -10.54 -12.20 -2.39
CA SER A 92 -10.02 -12.47 -3.57
C SER A 92 -10.50 -13.68 -3.99
N ARG A 93 -10.95 -13.95 -4.81
CA ARG A 93 -11.37 -15.03 -5.13
C ARG A 93 -11.17 -15.18 -6.41
N LYS A 94 -10.95 -15.99 -6.88
CA LYS A 94 -10.76 -16.20 -7.93
C LYS A 94 -11.74 -16.43 -8.51
N ALA A 95 -12.04 -16.20 -9.07
CA ALA A 95 -13.21 -16.44 -9.53
C ALA A 95 -13.32 -17.38 -10.22
#